data_11e09a8870147125df07ee73282fd28c
#
_entry.id   11e09a8870147125df07ee73282fd28c
#
_cell.length_a   1.000
_cell.length_b   1.000
_cell.length_c   1.000
_cell.angle_alpha   90.00
_cell.angle_beta   90.00
_cell.angle_gamma   90.00
#
_symmetry.space_group_name_H-M   'P 1'
#
loop_
_entity.id
_entity.type
_entity.pdbx_description
1 polymer ?
#
loop_
_entity_poly.entity_id
_entity_poly.type
_entity_poly.pdbx_seq_one_letter_code
_entity_poly.pdbx_strand_id
1 'polypeptide(L)'
;MKYLFGFVLLLILASGGLMGGVIVLRWTDNMTETVKVVPGERVFTMPAGTLPRWGGELTPPREERESATRRPNPVKATAHSAASGKALFAIYCTPCHGPGGKGDGLVTPKFIPPPDLTNVSLQKQRTDGYLQHVIGTGGAVMPAYGEALSPEERWDLVNYVRTLAQR
;
A
#
# COMPACT_ATOMS: atom_id res chain seq x y z
N MET A 1 -35.68 61.32 17.92
CA MET A 1 -34.89 60.81 16.77
C MET A 1 -33.59 60.13 17.19
N LYS A 2 -32.79 60.64 18.13
CA LYS A 2 -31.51 60.05 18.54
C LYS A 2 -31.63 58.62 19.10
N TYR A 3 -32.66 58.35 19.91
CA TYR A 3 -32.89 57.03 20.51
C TYR A 3 -33.40 56.01 19.50
N LEU A 4 -34.18 56.43 18.49
CA LEU A 4 -34.64 55.57 17.43
C LEU A 4 -33.46 55.07 16.56
N PHE A 5 -32.51 55.97 16.22
CA PHE A 5 -31.34 55.60 15.47
C PHE A 5 -30.43 54.65 16.25
N GLY A 6 -30.21 54.87 17.54
CA GLY A 6 -29.45 53.96 18.39
C GLY A 6 -30.09 52.57 18.50
N PHE A 7 -31.45 52.52 18.61
CA PHE A 7 -32.17 51.25 18.68
C PHE A 7 -32.08 50.44 17.36
N VAL A 8 -32.22 51.14 16.23
CA VAL A 8 -32.07 50.48 14.89
C VAL A 8 -30.64 49.94 14.69
N LEU A 9 -29.65 50.74 15.08
CA LEU A 9 -28.23 50.32 14.99
C LEU A 9 -27.99 49.06 15.84
N LEU A 10 -28.53 49.02 17.05
CA LEU A 10 -28.38 47.90 17.95
C LEU A 10 -29.03 46.61 17.39
N LEU A 11 -30.21 46.75 16.76
CA LEU A 11 -30.89 45.61 16.09
C LEU A 11 -30.07 45.09 14.91
N ILE A 12 -29.46 45.96 14.11
CA ILE A 12 -28.58 45.56 12.99
C ILE A 12 -27.34 44.80 13.50
N LEU A 13 -26.70 45.30 14.55
CA LEU A 13 -25.53 44.66 15.12
C LEU A 13 -25.89 43.31 15.78
N ALA A 14 -27.01 43.24 16.48
CA ALA A 14 -27.48 42.00 17.08
C ALA A 14 -27.86 40.94 16.01
N SER A 15 -28.54 41.32 14.95
CA SER A 15 -28.89 40.42 13.85
C SER A 15 -27.65 39.96 13.06
N GLY A 16 -26.71 40.87 12.79
CA GLY A 16 -25.42 40.54 12.16
C GLY A 16 -24.57 39.60 12.98
N GLY A 17 -24.52 39.82 14.31
CA GLY A 17 -23.83 38.94 15.24
C GLY A 17 -24.46 37.56 15.32
N LEU A 18 -25.78 37.47 15.37
CA LEU A 18 -26.52 36.20 15.35
C LEU A 18 -26.31 35.43 14.05
N MET A 19 -26.42 36.11 12.91
CA MET A 19 -26.20 35.51 11.60
C MET A 19 -24.74 35.02 11.45
N GLY A 20 -23.75 35.85 11.82
CA GLY A 20 -22.35 35.48 11.83
C GLY A 20 -22.07 34.26 12.71
N GLY A 21 -22.65 34.23 13.90
CA GLY A 21 -22.52 33.09 14.82
C GLY A 21 -23.10 31.80 14.21
N VAL A 22 -24.27 31.86 13.61
CA VAL A 22 -24.87 30.68 12.94
C VAL A 22 -24.04 30.21 11.77
N ILE A 23 -23.49 31.14 10.97
CA ILE A 23 -22.62 30.77 9.82
C ILE A 23 -21.35 30.10 10.32
N VAL A 24 -20.69 30.66 11.33
CA VAL A 24 -19.44 30.08 11.87
C VAL A 24 -19.69 28.70 12.47
N LEU A 25 -20.74 28.52 13.28
CA LEU A 25 -21.10 27.23 13.87
C LEU A 25 -21.46 26.18 12.82
N ARG A 26 -22.22 26.55 11.80
CA ARG A 26 -22.58 25.65 10.71
C ARG A 26 -21.40 25.31 9.78
N TRP A 27 -20.50 26.26 9.57
CA TRP A 27 -19.33 26.03 8.72
C TRP A 27 -18.30 25.12 9.40
N THR A 28 -18.10 25.27 10.70
CA THR A 28 -17.16 24.40 11.45
C THR A 28 -17.69 22.97 11.55
N ASP A 29 -19.00 22.77 11.72
CA ASP A 29 -19.57 21.42 11.82
C ASP A 29 -19.52 20.63 10.50
N ASN A 30 -19.55 21.30 9.34
CA ASN A 30 -19.54 20.63 8.04
C ASN A 30 -18.17 19.99 7.67
N MET A 31 -17.10 20.35 8.37
CA MET A 31 -15.74 19.90 8.04
C MET A 31 -15.10 19.00 9.10
N THR A 32 -15.68 18.92 10.30
CA THR A 32 -15.10 18.19 11.43
C THR A 32 -15.58 16.76 11.55
N GLU A 33 -16.81 16.45 11.11
CA GLU A 33 -17.34 15.10 11.14
C GLU A 33 -17.89 14.69 9.77
N THR A 34 -17.07 14.12 8.94
CA THR A 34 -17.53 13.45 7.73
C THR A 34 -17.77 11.97 8.02
N VAL A 35 -18.94 11.45 7.60
CA VAL A 35 -19.26 10.01 7.62
C VAL A 35 -18.47 9.31 6.50
N LYS A 36 -17.16 9.49 6.51
CA LYS A 36 -16.25 8.79 5.58
C LYS A 36 -15.34 7.86 6.38
N VAL A 37 -15.04 6.74 5.80
CA VAL A 37 -13.97 5.86 6.29
C VAL A 37 -12.64 6.49 5.87
N VAL A 38 -11.90 7.04 6.83
CA VAL A 38 -10.56 7.55 6.56
C VAL A 38 -9.59 6.39 6.73
N PRO A 39 -8.73 6.11 5.75
CA PRO A 39 -7.73 5.06 5.87
C PRO A 39 -6.87 5.27 7.14
N GLY A 40 -6.80 4.25 7.99
CA GLY A 40 -6.03 4.28 9.24
C GLY A 40 -6.73 4.83 10.49
N GLU A 41 -7.88 5.50 10.38
CA GLU A 41 -8.63 5.99 11.56
C GLU A 41 -9.54 4.94 12.19
N ARG A 42 -10.04 4.01 11.42
CA ARG A 42 -10.87 2.91 11.90
C ARG A 42 -10.40 1.59 11.33
N VAL A 43 -10.05 0.68 12.18
CA VAL A 43 -9.84 -0.71 11.81
C VAL A 43 -11.21 -1.40 11.90
N PHE A 44 -11.78 -1.76 10.75
CA PHE A 44 -12.98 -2.59 10.73
C PHE A 44 -12.54 -4.04 10.88
N THR A 45 -12.80 -4.62 12.02
CA THR A 45 -12.68 -6.08 12.18
C THR A 45 -13.79 -6.72 11.36
N MET A 46 -13.41 -7.66 10.49
CA MET A 46 -14.43 -8.45 9.79
C MET A 46 -15.28 -9.22 10.81
N PRO A 47 -16.60 -9.32 10.61
CA PRO A 47 -17.44 -10.16 11.43
C PRO A 47 -16.90 -11.60 11.50
N ALA A 48 -16.99 -12.24 12.66
CA ALA A 48 -16.57 -13.62 12.81
C ALA A 48 -17.25 -14.53 11.77
N GLY A 49 -16.48 -15.37 11.12
CA GLY A 49 -16.99 -16.29 10.06
C GLY A 49 -17.09 -15.66 8.68
N THR A 50 -16.69 -14.40 8.48
CA THR A 50 -16.63 -13.79 7.15
C THR A 50 -15.41 -14.34 6.39
N LEU A 51 -15.65 -14.89 5.20
CA LEU A 51 -14.60 -15.29 4.27
C LEU A 51 -14.45 -14.18 3.19
N PRO A 52 -13.23 -13.73 2.87
CA PRO A 52 -13.02 -12.86 1.73
C PRO A 52 -13.46 -13.54 0.44
N ARG A 53 -14.02 -12.79 -0.49
CA ARG A 53 -14.51 -13.32 -1.78
C ARG A 53 -13.43 -14.08 -2.56
N TRP A 54 -12.18 -13.75 -2.34
CA TRP A 54 -11.01 -14.33 -3.03
C TRP A 54 -10.21 -15.28 -2.14
N GLY A 55 -10.81 -15.80 -1.06
CA GLY A 55 -10.15 -16.74 -0.15
C GLY A 55 -8.93 -16.11 0.50
N GLY A 56 -9.07 -15.43 1.64
CA GLY A 56 -7.95 -14.74 2.27
C GLY A 56 -6.86 -15.71 2.71
N GLU A 57 -5.72 -15.67 2.06
CA GLU A 57 -4.51 -16.21 2.66
C GLU A 57 -4.05 -15.24 3.73
N LEU A 58 -3.91 -15.71 4.95
CA LEU A 58 -3.22 -14.95 5.97
C LEU A 58 -1.76 -14.81 5.53
N THR A 59 -1.31 -13.57 5.37
CA THR A 59 0.11 -13.32 5.12
C THR A 59 0.90 -13.90 6.29
N PRO A 60 1.80 -14.86 6.06
CA PRO A 60 2.57 -15.47 7.14
C PRO A 60 3.44 -14.42 7.83
N PRO A 61 3.72 -14.57 9.12
CA PRO A 61 4.57 -13.63 9.85
C PRO A 61 5.99 -13.63 9.29
N ARG A 62 6.68 -12.48 9.41
CA ARG A 62 8.05 -12.32 8.88
C ARG A 62 9.06 -13.31 9.46
N GLU A 63 8.80 -13.77 10.67
CA GLU A 63 9.62 -14.72 11.41
C GLU A 63 9.68 -16.09 10.74
N GLU A 64 8.68 -16.43 9.93
CA GLU A 64 8.64 -17.67 9.17
C GLU A 64 9.53 -17.69 7.92
N ARG A 65 10.31 -16.64 7.69
CA ARG A 65 11.20 -16.53 6.51
C ARG A 65 12.12 -17.72 6.35
N GLU A 66 12.67 -18.24 7.46
CA GLU A 66 13.57 -19.39 7.44
C GLU A 66 12.84 -20.66 6.95
N SER A 67 11.65 -20.90 7.45
CA SER A 67 10.83 -22.04 7.01
C SER A 67 10.38 -21.90 5.55
N ALA A 68 10.11 -20.69 5.10
CA ALA A 68 9.72 -20.39 3.74
C ALA A 68 10.83 -20.73 2.71
N THR A 69 12.11 -20.70 3.10
CA THR A 69 13.21 -21.05 2.20
C THR A 69 13.10 -22.48 1.64
N ARG A 70 12.42 -23.38 2.35
CA ARG A 70 12.23 -24.77 1.95
C ARG A 70 11.03 -25.00 1.06
N ARG A 71 10.16 -23.98 0.83
CA ARG A 71 8.99 -24.11 -0.04
C ARG A 71 9.42 -24.17 -1.52
N PRO A 72 9.08 -25.23 -2.23
CA PRO A 72 9.29 -25.28 -3.67
C PRO A 72 8.32 -24.33 -4.37
N ASN A 73 8.70 -23.83 -5.54
CA ASN A 73 7.79 -23.05 -6.38
C ASN A 73 6.77 -24.01 -7.05
N PRO A 74 5.47 -23.89 -6.76
CA PRO A 74 4.44 -24.75 -7.38
C PRO A 74 4.10 -24.30 -8.80
N VAL A 75 4.44 -23.04 -9.17
CA VAL A 75 4.14 -22.47 -10.48
C VAL A 75 5.31 -22.71 -11.43
N LYS A 76 5.08 -23.46 -12.49
CA LYS A 76 6.12 -23.73 -13.49
C LYS A 76 6.64 -22.43 -14.11
N ALA A 77 7.97 -22.32 -14.26
CA ALA A 77 8.62 -21.20 -14.92
C ALA A 77 8.40 -21.25 -16.43
N THR A 78 7.24 -20.83 -16.89
CA THR A 78 6.86 -20.74 -18.31
C THR A 78 7.03 -19.30 -18.81
N ALA A 79 7.04 -19.14 -20.13
CA ALA A 79 7.03 -17.80 -20.75
C ALA A 79 5.78 -16.99 -20.34
N HIS A 80 4.64 -17.65 -20.14
CA HIS A 80 3.40 -17.03 -19.67
C HIS A 80 3.56 -16.50 -18.24
N SER A 81 3.98 -17.37 -17.30
CA SER A 81 4.21 -16.97 -15.91
C SER A 81 5.23 -15.83 -15.81
N ALA A 82 6.33 -15.90 -16.55
CA ALA A 82 7.32 -14.82 -16.56
C ALA A 82 6.76 -13.52 -17.15
N ALA A 83 5.86 -13.58 -18.14
CA ALA A 83 5.21 -12.39 -18.72
C ALA A 83 4.22 -11.76 -17.73
N SER A 84 3.42 -12.57 -17.02
CA SER A 84 2.54 -12.13 -15.94
C SER A 84 3.35 -11.47 -14.83
N GLY A 85 4.41 -12.12 -14.35
CA GLY A 85 5.31 -11.58 -13.35
C GLY A 85 5.98 -10.28 -13.77
N LYS A 86 6.35 -10.13 -15.06
CA LYS A 86 6.89 -8.89 -15.62
C LYS A 86 5.89 -7.74 -15.56
N ALA A 87 4.62 -8.00 -15.87
CA ALA A 87 3.58 -6.98 -15.81
C ALA A 87 3.36 -6.51 -14.36
N LEU A 88 3.31 -7.44 -13.40
CA LEU A 88 3.20 -7.12 -11.98
C LEU A 88 4.45 -6.39 -11.46
N PHE A 89 5.64 -6.80 -11.88
CA PHE A 89 6.89 -6.14 -11.53
C PHE A 89 6.92 -4.68 -11.98
N ALA A 90 6.41 -4.39 -13.17
CA ALA A 90 6.34 -3.04 -13.70
C ALA A 90 5.46 -2.12 -12.82
N ILE A 91 4.40 -2.67 -12.22
CA ILE A 91 3.46 -1.91 -11.38
C ILE A 91 4.01 -1.74 -9.95
N TYR A 92 4.40 -2.83 -9.30
CA TYR A 92 4.66 -2.86 -7.86
C TYR A 92 6.14 -2.71 -7.49
N CYS A 93 7.07 -3.14 -8.35
CA CYS A 93 8.47 -3.28 -7.99
C CYS A 93 9.38 -2.23 -8.63
N THR A 94 9.07 -1.80 -9.85
CA THR A 94 9.87 -0.83 -10.63
C THR A 94 10.14 0.48 -9.90
N PRO A 95 9.22 1.07 -9.12
CA PRO A 95 9.50 2.33 -8.44
C PRO A 95 10.76 2.28 -7.56
N CYS A 96 11.02 1.15 -6.93
CA CYS A 96 12.21 0.94 -6.09
C CYS A 96 13.31 0.17 -6.82
N HIS A 97 12.98 -0.97 -7.45
CA HIS A 97 13.99 -1.86 -8.05
C HIS A 97 14.43 -1.42 -9.46
N GLY A 98 13.77 -0.44 -10.07
CA GLY A 98 14.02 -0.05 -11.45
C GLY A 98 13.48 -1.06 -12.48
N PRO A 99 13.33 -0.67 -13.75
CA PRO A 99 12.75 -1.52 -14.80
C PRO A 99 13.65 -2.73 -15.12
N GLY A 100 14.95 -2.62 -14.85
CA GLY A 100 15.94 -3.70 -15.02
C GLY A 100 16.18 -4.52 -13.76
N GLY A 101 15.60 -4.14 -12.63
CA GLY A 101 15.81 -4.82 -11.34
C GLY A 101 17.16 -4.49 -10.68
N LYS A 102 17.86 -3.44 -11.11
CA LYS A 102 19.20 -3.07 -10.63
C LYS A 102 19.20 -2.27 -9.32
N GLY A 103 18.04 -1.96 -8.76
CA GLY A 103 17.92 -1.12 -7.57
C GLY A 103 18.01 0.38 -7.88
N ASP A 104 17.84 0.77 -9.13
CA ASP A 104 17.93 2.13 -9.67
C ASP A 104 16.56 2.78 -9.93
N GLY A 105 15.54 2.39 -9.18
CA GLY A 105 14.20 2.95 -9.30
C GLY A 105 14.13 4.43 -8.92
N LEU A 106 13.08 5.11 -9.38
CA LEU A 106 12.90 6.56 -9.22
C LEU A 106 12.88 7.03 -7.76
N VAL A 107 12.44 6.18 -6.84
CA VAL A 107 12.38 6.54 -5.41
C VAL A 107 13.68 6.24 -4.66
N THR A 108 14.59 5.48 -5.26
CA THR A 108 15.86 5.06 -4.64
C THR A 108 16.71 6.21 -4.10
N PRO A 109 16.82 7.39 -4.75
CA PRO A 109 17.61 8.50 -4.19
C PRO A 109 17.12 9.02 -2.83
N LYS A 110 15.92 8.65 -2.42
CA LYS A 110 15.31 9.08 -1.15
C LYS A 110 15.25 7.97 -0.09
N PHE A 111 15.64 6.74 -0.45
CA PHE A 111 15.57 5.57 0.42
C PHE A 111 16.86 4.77 0.35
N ILE A 112 16.98 3.78 1.25
CA ILE A 112 18.06 2.78 1.16
C ILE A 112 17.88 2.01 -0.14
N PRO A 113 18.89 1.97 -1.03
CA PRO A 113 18.79 1.26 -2.30
C PRO A 113 18.45 -0.22 -2.08
N PRO A 114 17.46 -0.76 -2.80
CA PRO A 114 17.16 -2.18 -2.77
C PRO A 114 18.30 -2.96 -3.44
N PRO A 115 18.43 -4.26 -3.13
CA PRO A 115 19.47 -5.09 -3.75
C PRO A 115 19.25 -5.20 -5.25
N ASP A 116 20.38 -5.34 -5.97
CA ASP A 116 20.39 -5.63 -7.40
C ASP A 116 19.89 -7.06 -7.66
N LEU A 117 18.71 -7.17 -8.24
CA LEU A 117 18.05 -8.45 -8.54
C LEU A 117 18.69 -9.16 -9.74
N THR A 118 19.57 -8.51 -10.51
CA THR A 118 20.31 -9.14 -11.60
C THR A 118 21.57 -9.86 -11.10
N ASN A 119 21.95 -9.64 -9.84
CA ASN A 119 23.13 -10.24 -9.27
C ASN A 119 22.97 -11.76 -9.11
N VAL A 120 23.72 -12.53 -9.89
CA VAL A 120 23.69 -14.00 -9.92
C VAL A 120 24.00 -14.62 -8.57
N SER A 121 24.95 -14.05 -7.80
CA SER A 121 25.30 -14.56 -6.48
C SER A 121 24.15 -14.41 -5.49
N LEU A 122 23.50 -13.24 -5.47
CA LEU A 122 22.31 -13.00 -4.66
C LEU A 122 21.18 -13.97 -5.03
N GLN A 123 20.93 -14.15 -6.31
CA GLN A 123 19.91 -15.05 -6.83
C GLN A 123 20.13 -16.51 -6.42
N LYS A 124 21.39 -16.97 -6.37
CA LYS A 124 21.74 -18.33 -5.91
C LYS A 124 21.56 -18.50 -4.40
N GLN A 125 21.80 -17.46 -3.62
CA GLN A 125 21.65 -17.51 -2.16
C GLN A 125 20.21 -17.48 -1.69
N ARG A 126 19.29 -17.00 -2.52
CA ARG A 126 17.87 -16.82 -2.18
C ARG A 126 17.01 -17.84 -2.91
N THR A 127 16.33 -18.70 -2.16
CA THR A 127 15.40 -19.68 -2.75
C THR A 127 14.14 -19.00 -3.27
N ASP A 128 13.37 -19.70 -4.11
CA ASP A 128 12.08 -19.18 -4.61
C ASP A 128 11.10 -18.94 -3.47
N GLY A 129 11.03 -19.87 -2.50
CA GLY A 129 10.20 -19.71 -1.33
C GLY A 129 10.59 -18.50 -0.46
N TYR A 130 11.89 -18.21 -0.34
CA TYR A 130 12.36 -16.99 0.30
C TYR A 130 11.87 -15.74 -0.42
N LEU A 131 12.02 -15.69 -1.74
CA LEU A 131 11.59 -14.53 -2.54
C LEU A 131 10.09 -14.31 -2.46
N GLN A 132 9.30 -15.38 -2.61
CA GLN A 132 7.84 -15.34 -2.51
C GLN A 132 7.40 -14.84 -1.13
N HIS A 133 8.04 -15.32 -0.06
CA HIS A 133 7.75 -14.90 1.30
C HIS A 133 8.07 -13.41 1.50
N VAL A 134 9.25 -12.95 1.06
CA VAL A 134 9.64 -11.52 1.17
C VAL A 134 8.70 -10.61 0.38
N ILE A 135 8.23 -11.03 -0.79
CA ILE A 135 7.22 -10.28 -1.54
C ILE A 135 5.94 -10.14 -0.72
N GLY A 136 5.49 -11.23 -0.10
CA GLY A 136 4.27 -11.22 0.71
C GLY A 136 4.38 -10.43 2.01
N THR A 137 5.46 -10.60 2.76
CA THR A 137 5.61 -10.07 4.12
C THR A 137 6.43 -8.79 4.22
N GLY A 138 7.10 -8.41 3.12
CA GLY A 138 8.02 -7.28 3.08
C GLY A 138 9.37 -7.55 3.73
N GLY A 139 10.22 -6.53 3.69
CA GLY A 139 11.55 -6.51 4.31
C GLY A 139 11.69 -5.37 5.32
N ALA A 140 12.93 -5.00 5.66
CA ALA A 140 13.20 -3.87 6.56
C ALA A 140 12.67 -2.54 6.00
N VAL A 141 12.79 -2.34 4.67
CA VAL A 141 12.33 -1.13 3.95
C VAL A 141 11.29 -1.51 2.88
N MET A 142 11.33 -2.73 2.37
CA MET A 142 10.40 -3.21 1.35
C MET A 142 9.00 -3.39 1.94
N PRO A 143 7.96 -2.78 1.33
CA PRO A 143 6.57 -2.98 1.77
C PRO A 143 6.12 -4.45 1.60
N ALA A 144 5.10 -4.84 2.35
CA ALA A 144 4.41 -6.12 2.17
C ALA A 144 3.38 -6.01 1.04
N TYR A 145 3.36 -7.00 0.15
CA TYR A 145 2.41 -7.08 -0.96
C TYR A 145 1.46 -8.28 -0.83
N GLY A 146 1.40 -8.93 0.33
CA GLY A 146 0.55 -10.09 0.56
C GLY A 146 -0.93 -9.83 0.38
N GLU A 147 -1.39 -8.61 0.66
CA GLU A 147 -2.79 -8.22 0.47
C GLU A 147 -3.10 -7.78 -0.96
N ALA A 148 -2.11 -7.26 -1.68
CA ALA A 148 -2.27 -6.74 -3.04
C ALA A 148 -2.09 -7.82 -4.11
N LEU A 149 -1.36 -8.88 -3.81
CA LEU A 149 -0.98 -9.93 -4.73
C LEU A 149 -1.39 -11.31 -4.20
N SER A 150 -2.08 -12.07 -5.02
CA SER A 150 -2.41 -13.46 -4.71
C SER A 150 -1.14 -14.32 -4.59
N PRO A 151 -1.21 -15.50 -3.95
CA PRO A 151 -0.07 -16.42 -3.88
C PRO A 151 0.50 -16.77 -5.26
N GLU A 152 -0.35 -17.00 -6.25
CA GLU A 152 0.06 -17.34 -7.61
C GLU A 152 0.79 -16.19 -8.30
N GLU A 153 0.27 -14.97 -8.20
CA GLU A 153 0.92 -13.77 -8.73
C GLU A 153 2.30 -13.53 -8.11
N ARG A 154 2.45 -13.82 -6.82
CA ARG A 154 3.77 -13.73 -6.15
C ARG A 154 4.76 -14.77 -6.70
N TRP A 155 4.30 -15.97 -7.07
CA TRP A 155 5.13 -16.97 -7.73
C TRP A 155 5.48 -16.57 -9.17
N ASP A 156 4.55 -15.97 -9.91
CA ASP A 156 4.82 -15.41 -11.23
C ASP A 156 5.89 -14.31 -11.17
N LEU A 157 5.83 -13.45 -10.15
CA LEU A 157 6.88 -12.46 -9.87
C LEU A 157 8.23 -13.13 -9.62
N VAL A 158 8.28 -14.20 -8.82
CA VAL A 158 9.51 -14.97 -8.58
C VAL A 158 10.07 -15.51 -9.90
N ASN A 159 9.21 -16.12 -10.75
CA ASN A 159 9.61 -16.64 -12.05
C ASN A 159 10.20 -15.54 -12.95
N TYR A 160 9.61 -14.35 -12.96
CA TYR A 160 10.15 -13.21 -13.69
C TYR A 160 11.50 -12.74 -13.10
N VAL A 161 11.59 -12.55 -11.79
CA VAL A 161 12.82 -12.13 -11.10
C VAL A 161 13.98 -13.08 -11.44
N ARG A 162 13.73 -14.39 -11.55
CA ARG A 162 14.75 -15.36 -11.98
C ARG A 162 15.27 -15.09 -13.39
N THR A 163 14.46 -14.54 -14.27
CA THR A 163 14.93 -14.19 -15.63
C THR A 163 15.87 -12.99 -15.64
N LEU A 164 15.86 -12.15 -14.62
CA LEU A 164 16.74 -10.96 -14.55
C LEU A 164 18.22 -11.33 -14.39
N ALA A 165 18.51 -12.41 -13.68
CA ALA A 165 19.90 -12.90 -13.49
C ALA A 165 20.52 -13.54 -14.74
N GLN A 166 19.74 -13.77 -15.78
CA GLN A 166 20.18 -14.44 -17.03
C GLN A 166 20.47 -13.44 -18.16
N ARG A 167 20.41 -12.14 -17.87
CA ARG A 167 20.58 -11.06 -18.87
C ARG A 167 21.95 -10.42 -18.78
#